data_f5931e62db0bbed80a5c758f4edc5c98
#
_entry.id   f5931e62db0bbed80a5c758f4edc5c98
#
_cell.length_a   1.000
_cell.length_b   1.000
_cell.length_c   1.000
_cell.angle_alpha   90.00
_cell.angle_beta   90.00
_cell.angle_gamma   90.00
#
_symmetry.space_group_name_H-M   'P 1'
#
loop_
_entity.id
_entity.type
_entity.pdbx_description
1 polymer ?
#
loop_
_entity_poly.entity_id
_entity_poly.type
_entity_poly.pdbx_seq_one_letter_code
_entity_poly.pdbx_strand_id
1 'polypeptide(L)'
;MSKYLITGGAGFLGINLIRYLIERGHTVASYDIADCDYPERNDPRVTVITADVRDRAAVDRAMEGADVVVHCAAALPLYTKEEIYTTDITGTGNVVDSACTHGVERFIHISSTAVYGIPDHHPLVEDDRLQGVGPYGKAKIRAENICASYRAKGLCVSILRPKSFVGPERLGVFALFYDWALTGHNFPILGNGTNRYQFLDVEDLCDAIYLCATGPKDKANDTFNIGAAAYTTMAEDYQVVLDRAGQGKRIVPLPIVAPIVMVLRVLEALRLSPLYKWVYETMDKDSFVSIEKAQRLLGYQPKYSNKDALLRNYDWYIAHLDQFANASGVSHRVPWKQGVLGAAKLVF
;
A
#
# COMPACT_ATOMS: atom_id res chain seq x y z
N MET A 1 0.06 1.95 27.33
CA MET A 1 1.30 1.92 26.54
C MET A 1 1.48 0.49 26.10
N SER A 2 1.56 0.23 24.80
CA SER A 2 1.72 -1.13 24.25
C SER A 2 2.97 -1.20 23.41
N LYS A 3 3.56 -2.40 23.30
CA LYS A 3 4.70 -2.68 22.42
C LYS A 3 4.21 -3.26 21.10
N TYR A 4 4.48 -2.56 20.02
CA TYR A 4 4.14 -2.98 18.67
C TYR A 4 5.35 -3.62 17.99
N LEU A 5 5.17 -4.75 17.34
CA LEU A 5 6.10 -5.29 16.34
C LEU A 5 5.54 -4.99 14.94
N ILE A 6 6.29 -4.23 14.13
CA ILE A 6 5.91 -3.90 12.76
C ILE A 6 6.87 -4.59 11.81
N THR A 7 6.42 -5.60 11.09
CA THR A 7 7.21 -6.18 9.99
C THR A 7 7.02 -5.34 8.72
N GLY A 8 8.06 -5.16 7.93
CA GLY A 8 8.06 -4.17 6.85
C GLY A 8 8.19 -2.74 7.39
N GLY A 9 8.86 -2.58 8.54
CA GLY A 9 8.98 -1.33 9.26
C GLY A 9 9.77 -0.23 8.52
N ALA A 10 10.70 -0.59 7.63
CA ALA A 10 11.42 0.34 6.77
C ALA A 10 10.66 0.67 5.48
N GLY A 11 9.48 0.08 5.26
CA GLY A 11 8.63 0.36 4.10
C GLY A 11 7.78 1.63 4.27
N PHE A 12 7.12 2.05 3.19
CA PHE A 12 6.27 3.25 3.16
C PHE A 12 5.20 3.28 4.27
N LEU A 13 4.43 2.19 4.44
CA LEU A 13 3.46 2.09 5.52
C LEU A 13 4.14 2.03 6.89
N GLY A 14 5.23 1.24 7.00
CA GLY A 14 5.94 1.05 8.25
C GLY A 14 6.44 2.36 8.87
N ILE A 15 7.06 3.22 8.08
CA ILE A 15 7.56 4.54 8.52
C ILE A 15 6.42 5.41 9.06
N ASN A 16 5.34 5.54 8.30
CA ASN A 16 4.19 6.35 8.71
C ASN A 16 3.51 5.79 9.97
N LEU A 17 3.40 4.46 10.06
CA LEU A 17 2.81 3.81 11.22
C LEU A 17 3.69 3.95 12.48
N ILE A 18 5.02 3.89 12.34
CA ILE A 18 5.93 4.14 13.46
C ILE A 18 5.73 5.54 14.01
N ARG A 19 5.72 6.58 13.17
CA ARG A 19 5.44 7.97 13.55
C ARG A 19 4.09 8.08 14.28
N TYR A 20 3.06 7.52 13.67
CA TYR A 20 1.71 7.51 14.21
C TYR A 20 1.62 6.91 15.62
N LEU A 21 2.35 5.81 15.88
CA LEU A 21 2.35 5.10 17.15
C LEU A 21 3.20 5.79 18.22
N ILE A 22 4.39 6.29 17.89
CA ILE A 22 5.23 7.00 18.87
C ILE A 22 4.59 8.31 19.31
N GLU A 23 3.88 9.04 18.44
CA GLU A 23 3.10 10.21 18.80
C GLU A 23 2.01 9.89 19.82
N ARG A 24 1.49 8.66 19.83
CA ARG A 24 0.49 8.16 20.80
C ARG A 24 1.09 7.49 22.02
N GLY A 25 2.42 7.58 22.19
CA GLY A 25 3.10 7.10 23.39
C GLY A 25 3.36 5.58 23.43
N HIS A 26 3.31 4.89 22.29
CA HIS A 26 3.64 3.47 22.20
C HIS A 26 5.13 3.25 21.94
N THR A 27 5.60 2.01 22.18
CA THR A 27 6.93 1.54 21.78
C THR A 27 6.82 0.65 20.57
N VAL A 28 7.82 0.69 19.68
CA VAL A 28 7.78 0.01 18.40
C VAL A 28 9.08 -0.75 18.14
N ALA A 29 8.97 -2.02 17.78
CA ALA A 29 10.03 -2.78 17.14
C ALA A 29 9.80 -2.76 15.62
N SER A 30 10.69 -2.08 14.91
CA SER A 30 10.71 -2.01 13.43
C SER A 30 11.51 -3.18 12.90
N TYR A 31 10.85 -4.14 12.26
CA TYR A 31 11.47 -5.34 11.69
C TYR A 31 11.42 -5.31 10.18
N ASP A 32 12.56 -5.30 9.51
CA ASP A 32 12.65 -5.27 8.04
C ASP A 32 13.94 -5.91 7.54
N ILE A 33 13.97 -6.33 6.28
CA ILE A 33 15.21 -6.75 5.60
C ILE A 33 16.11 -5.56 5.26
N ALA A 34 15.51 -4.37 5.07
CA ALA A 34 16.23 -3.12 4.84
C ALA A 34 16.57 -2.44 6.16
N ASP A 35 17.69 -1.72 6.18
CA ASP A 35 18.01 -0.86 7.31
C ASP A 35 17.03 0.33 7.39
N CYS A 36 16.82 0.80 8.60
CA CYS A 36 16.01 1.97 8.88
C CYS A 36 16.85 3.25 8.66
N ASP A 37 16.55 4.01 7.64
CA ASP A 37 17.30 5.22 7.24
C ASP A 37 16.59 6.53 7.59
N TYR A 38 15.52 6.50 8.37
CA TYR A 38 14.74 7.66 8.78
C TYR A 38 15.02 8.08 10.24
N PRO A 39 14.78 9.36 10.61
CA PRO A 39 15.18 9.95 11.90
C PRO A 39 14.62 9.21 13.13
N GLU A 40 13.46 8.62 13.02
CA GLU A 40 12.75 7.91 14.09
C GLU A 40 13.53 6.70 14.64
N ARG A 41 14.53 6.20 13.90
CA ARG A 41 15.45 5.16 14.40
C ARG A 41 16.19 5.56 15.68
N ASN A 42 16.34 6.87 15.90
CA ASN A 42 17.02 7.43 17.07
C ASN A 42 16.06 7.72 18.24
N ASP A 43 14.75 7.54 18.06
CA ASP A 43 13.78 7.68 19.16
C ASP A 43 13.95 6.51 20.15
N PRO A 44 14.09 6.77 21.45
CA PRO A 44 14.28 5.69 22.44
C PRO A 44 13.12 4.69 22.53
N ARG A 45 11.97 5.01 21.96
CA ARG A 45 10.80 4.13 21.86
C ARG A 45 10.85 3.22 20.63
N VAL A 46 11.81 3.40 19.73
CA VAL A 46 11.95 2.62 18.48
C VAL A 46 13.15 1.69 18.60
N THR A 47 12.93 0.41 18.41
CA THR A 47 13.98 -0.60 18.27
C THR A 47 14.03 -1.07 16.83
N VAL A 48 15.19 -0.97 16.17
CA VAL A 48 15.38 -1.42 14.79
C VAL A 48 15.94 -2.85 14.79
N ILE A 49 15.30 -3.74 14.03
CA ILE A 49 15.69 -5.15 13.86
C ILE A 49 15.80 -5.42 12.35
N THR A 50 17.03 -5.59 11.86
CA THR A 50 17.27 -5.95 10.46
C THR A 50 17.29 -7.46 10.31
N ALA A 51 16.22 -8.04 9.79
CA ALA A 51 16.07 -9.48 9.57
C ALA A 51 14.93 -9.79 8.58
N ASP A 52 14.89 -11.05 8.13
CA ASP A 52 13.93 -11.54 7.14
C ASP A 52 12.76 -12.28 7.82
N VAL A 53 11.51 -12.01 7.42
CA VAL A 53 10.32 -12.73 7.91
C VAL A 53 10.34 -14.23 7.55
N ARG A 54 11.17 -14.63 6.59
CA ARG A 54 11.39 -16.04 6.24
C ARG A 54 12.28 -16.78 7.25
N ASP A 55 13.06 -16.04 8.04
CA ASP A 55 13.84 -16.59 9.16
C ASP A 55 12.96 -16.71 10.42
N ARG A 56 12.43 -17.91 10.65
CA ARG A 56 11.56 -18.18 11.79
C ARG A 56 12.22 -17.84 13.14
N ALA A 57 13.49 -18.17 13.32
CA ALA A 57 14.17 -17.94 14.58
C ALA A 57 14.38 -16.44 14.85
N ALA A 58 14.63 -15.64 13.81
CA ALA A 58 14.69 -14.18 13.93
C ALA A 58 13.33 -13.58 14.29
N VAL A 59 12.25 -14.09 13.65
CA VAL A 59 10.88 -13.68 13.97
C VAL A 59 10.52 -13.99 15.42
N ASP A 60 10.83 -15.19 15.91
CA ASP A 60 10.55 -15.59 17.31
C ASP A 60 11.27 -14.68 18.31
N ARG A 61 12.54 -14.35 18.08
CA ARG A 61 13.26 -13.39 18.94
C ARG A 61 12.65 -11.99 18.93
N ALA A 62 12.21 -11.51 17.76
CA ALA A 62 11.59 -10.18 17.64
C ALA A 62 10.19 -10.12 18.28
N MET A 63 9.52 -11.26 18.38
CA MET A 63 8.17 -11.37 18.93
C MET A 63 8.13 -11.22 20.46
N GLU A 64 9.25 -11.39 21.14
CA GLU A 64 9.32 -11.36 22.61
C GLU A 64 8.75 -10.06 23.21
N GLY A 65 7.72 -10.22 24.03
CA GLY A 65 7.04 -9.13 24.72
C GLY A 65 6.27 -8.18 23.82
N ALA A 66 5.97 -8.54 22.56
CA ALA A 66 5.08 -7.76 21.72
C ALA A 66 3.61 -7.95 22.15
N ASP A 67 2.89 -6.86 22.36
CA ASP A 67 1.44 -6.89 22.63
C ASP A 67 0.65 -6.95 21.32
N VAL A 68 1.11 -6.22 20.31
CA VAL A 68 0.45 -6.07 19.02
C VAL A 68 1.44 -6.31 17.89
N VAL A 69 1.05 -7.08 16.91
CA VAL A 69 1.82 -7.30 15.67
C VAL A 69 1.08 -6.69 14.48
N VAL A 70 1.79 -5.84 13.72
CA VAL A 70 1.30 -5.34 12.43
C VAL A 70 2.19 -5.91 11.33
N HIS A 71 1.65 -6.83 10.55
CA HIS A 71 2.39 -7.52 9.49
C HIS A 71 2.21 -6.80 8.17
N CYS A 72 3.18 -5.91 7.85
CA CYS A 72 3.22 -5.13 6.60
C CYS A 72 4.24 -5.68 5.60
N ALA A 73 5.17 -6.54 6.02
CA ALA A 73 6.19 -7.11 5.14
C ALA A 73 5.55 -7.90 4.00
N ALA A 74 5.92 -7.56 2.78
CA ALA A 74 5.43 -8.21 1.57
C ALA A 74 6.38 -7.98 0.40
N ALA A 75 6.49 -8.94 -0.49
CA ALA A 75 7.13 -8.76 -1.79
C ALA A 75 6.13 -8.11 -2.77
N LEU A 76 6.55 -7.03 -3.41
CA LEU A 76 5.72 -6.27 -4.33
C LEU A 76 5.48 -7.03 -5.65
N PRO A 77 4.47 -6.66 -6.46
CA PRO A 77 4.18 -7.31 -7.75
C PRO A 77 5.34 -7.35 -8.77
N LEU A 78 6.34 -6.48 -8.59
CA LEU A 78 7.54 -6.42 -9.45
C LEU A 78 8.63 -7.44 -9.09
N TYR A 79 8.50 -8.13 -7.96
CA TYR A 79 9.42 -9.19 -7.55
C TYR A 79 9.14 -10.50 -8.30
N THR A 80 10.07 -11.44 -8.21
CA THR A 80 9.88 -12.77 -8.81
C THR A 80 8.75 -13.53 -8.11
N LYS A 81 8.16 -14.49 -8.82
CA LYS A 81 7.11 -15.35 -8.24
C LYS A 81 7.60 -16.07 -6.97
N GLU A 82 8.87 -16.49 -6.96
CA GLU A 82 9.47 -17.19 -5.84
C GLU A 82 9.59 -16.27 -4.62
N GLU A 83 10.11 -15.06 -4.80
CA GLU A 83 10.20 -14.06 -3.74
C GLU A 83 8.81 -13.71 -3.17
N ILE A 84 7.81 -13.50 -4.04
CA ILE A 84 6.44 -13.23 -3.61
C ILE A 84 5.91 -14.40 -2.76
N TYR A 85 6.06 -15.65 -3.21
CA TYR A 85 5.49 -16.78 -2.51
C TYR A 85 6.23 -17.10 -1.20
N THR A 86 7.53 -16.99 -1.18
CA THR A 86 8.31 -17.24 0.04
C THR A 86 8.09 -16.14 1.07
N THR A 87 8.05 -14.88 0.66
CA THR A 87 7.83 -13.76 1.58
C THR A 87 6.38 -13.70 2.04
N ASP A 88 5.42 -13.65 1.10
CA ASP A 88 4.02 -13.37 1.42
C ASP A 88 3.27 -14.59 1.98
N ILE A 89 3.72 -15.81 1.72
CA ILE A 89 3.07 -17.02 2.24
C ILE A 89 3.87 -17.59 3.40
N THR A 90 5.14 -17.99 3.18
CA THR A 90 5.95 -18.60 4.23
C THR A 90 6.27 -17.58 5.33
N GLY A 91 6.69 -16.36 4.95
CA GLY A 91 6.95 -15.28 5.92
C GLY A 91 5.72 -14.95 6.75
N THR A 92 4.54 -14.79 6.13
CA THR A 92 3.29 -14.56 6.88
C THR A 92 2.99 -15.71 7.85
N GLY A 93 3.17 -16.95 7.39
CA GLY A 93 3.02 -18.14 8.24
C GLY A 93 3.92 -18.09 9.47
N ASN A 94 5.20 -17.76 9.29
CA ASN A 94 6.15 -17.63 10.39
C ASN A 94 5.72 -16.55 11.39
N VAL A 95 5.31 -15.38 10.91
CA VAL A 95 4.94 -14.25 11.78
C VAL A 95 3.67 -14.53 12.57
N VAL A 96 2.60 -15.04 11.93
CA VAL A 96 1.34 -15.31 12.63
C VAL A 96 1.43 -16.48 13.59
N ASP A 97 2.22 -17.52 13.25
CA ASP A 97 2.44 -18.65 14.14
C ASP A 97 3.27 -18.25 15.37
N SER A 98 4.32 -17.45 15.17
CA SER A 98 5.10 -16.86 16.26
C SER A 98 4.23 -15.99 17.16
N ALA A 99 3.39 -15.11 16.58
CA ALA A 99 2.46 -14.29 17.35
C ALA A 99 1.50 -15.13 18.22
N CYS A 100 0.97 -16.20 17.67
CA CYS A 100 0.12 -17.14 18.42
C CYS A 100 0.89 -17.84 19.56
N THR A 101 2.10 -18.30 19.29
CA THR A 101 2.96 -19.02 20.26
C THR A 101 3.37 -18.11 21.43
N HIS A 102 3.64 -16.84 21.16
CA HIS A 102 4.05 -15.84 22.17
C HIS A 102 2.87 -15.16 22.87
N GLY A 103 1.63 -15.54 22.55
CA GLY A 103 0.43 -15.01 23.20
C GLY A 103 0.16 -13.53 22.87
N VAL A 104 0.53 -13.07 21.68
CA VAL A 104 0.25 -11.71 21.21
C VAL A 104 -1.25 -11.41 21.26
N GLU A 105 -1.64 -10.24 21.77
CA GLU A 105 -3.04 -9.90 21.95
C GLU A 105 -3.78 -9.60 20.65
N ARG A 106 -3.07 -9.00 19.68
CA ARG A 106 -3.62 -8.50 18.40
C ARG A 106 -2.65 -8.77 17.27
N PHE A 107 -3.16 -9.36 16.22
CA PHE A 107 -2.43 -9.55 14.97
C PHE A 107 -3.17 -8.84 13.83
N ILE A 108 -2.55 -7.85 13.21
CA ILE A 108 -3.11 -7.10 12.09
C ILE A 108 -2.32 -7.44 10.83
N HIS A 109 -2.97 -8.09 9.87
CA HIS A 109 -2.38 -8.43 8.57
C HIS A 109 -2.76 -7.40 7.52
N ILE A 110 -1.77 -6.81 6.87
CA ILE A 110 -1.98 -5.91 5.74
C ILE A 110 -2.03 -6.72 4.46
N SER A 111 -3.26 -6.98 4.00
CA SER A 111 -3.55 -7.60 2.72
C SER A 111 -3.63 -6.55 1.59
N SER A 112 -4.49 -6.73 0.63
CA SER A 112 -4.68 -5.81 -0.50
C SER A 112 -6.02 -6.08 -1.18
N THR A 113 -6.64 -5.07 -1.77
CA THR A 113 -7.79 -5.28 -2.68
C THR A 113 -7.42 -6.04 -3.97
N ALA A 114 -6.14 -6.27 -4.23
CA ALA A 114 -5.68 -7.17 -5.31
C ALA A 114 -6.18 -8.63 -5.17
N VAL A 115 -6.66 -9.01 -3.98
CA VAL A 115 -7.29 -10.32 -3.75
C VAL A 115 -8.57 -10.52 -4.56
N TYR A 116 -9.29 -9.44 -4.88
CA TYR A 116 -10.52 -9.51 -5.69
C TYR A 116 -10.25 -9.73 -7.18
N GLY A 117 -9.05 -9.40 -7.66
CA GLY A 117 -8.69 -9.51 -9.07
C GLY A 117 -9.31 -8.41 -9.92
N ILE A 118 -9.93 -8.78 -11.07
CA ILE A 118 -10.65 -7.88 -11.95
C ILE A 118 -12.14 -8.18 -11.76
N PRO A 119 -12.85 -7.38 -10.97
CA PRO A 119 -14.25 -7.63 -10.66
C PRO A 119 -15.18 -7.19 -11.80
N ASP A 120 -16.39 -7.72 -11.77
CA ASP A 120 -17.48 -7.41 -12.71
C ASP A 120 -18.51 -6.42 -12.15
N HIS A 121 -18.36 -6.03 -10.88
CA HIS A 121 -19.24 -5.08 -10.19
C HIS A 121 -18.49 -4.23 -9.17
N HIS A 122 -19.13 -3.16 -8.73
CA HIS A 122 -18.68 -2.25 -7.68
C HIS A 122 -19.89 -1.63 -6.93
N PRO A 123 -19.74 -1.24 -5.65
CA PRO A 123 -18.56 -1.41 -4.81
C PRO A 123 -18.31 -2.87 -4.45
N LEU A 124 -17.04 -3.28 -4.28
CA LEU A 124 -16.71 -4.59 -3.74
C LEU A 124 -16.91 -4.61 -2.23
N VAL A 125 -17.40 -5.74 -1.72
CA VAL A 125 -17.56 -6.01 -0.29
C VAL A 125 -16.64 -7.14 0.16
N GLU A 126 -16.47 -7.32 1.48
CA GLU A 126 -15.52 -8.29 2.02
C GLU A 126 -15.86 -9.74 1.70
N ASP A 127 -17.14 -10.04 1.50
CA ASP A 127 -17.67 -11.37 1.20
C ASP A 127 -17.63 -11.71 -0.31
N ASP A 128 -17.20 -10.77 -1.15
CA ASP A 128 -17.05 -11.02 -2.58
C ASP A 128 -15.96 -12.06 -2.87
N ARG A 129 -16.15 -12.76 -3.99
CA ARG A 129 -15.27 -13.83 -4.42
C ARG A 129 -13.85 -13.34 -4.63
N LEU A 130 -12.88 -14.04 -4.03
CA LEU A 130 -11.46 -13.75 -4.19
C LEU A 130 -10.92 -14.46 -5.46
N GLN A 131 -10.40 -13.66 -6.40
CA GLN A 131 -9.91 -14.13 -7.70
C GLN A 131 -8.52 -13.55 -8.05
N GLY A 132 -7.67 -13.34 -7.08
CA GLY A 132 -6.38 -12.67 -7.21
C GLY A 132 -5.64 -12.94 -8.53
N VAL A 133 -5.31 -11.89 -9.26
CA VAL A 133 -4.60 -11.96 -10.52
C VAL A 133 -3.08 -12.03 -10.27
N GLY A 134 -2.40 -12.86 -11.04
CA GLY A 134 -0.94 -13.01 -10.97
C GLY A 134 -0.45 -13.65 -9.66
N PRO A 135 0.88 -13.72 -9.46
CA PRO A 135 1.46 -14.31 -8.26
C PRO A 135 1.09 -13.56 -6.99
N TYR A 136 1.12 -12.22 -7.02
CA TYR A 136 0.88 -11.36 -5.87
C TYR A 136 -0.55 -11.51 -5.30
N GLY A 137 -1.59 -11.34 -6.13
CA GLY A 137 -2.97 -11.49 -5.67
C GLY A 137 -3.26 -12.89 -5.12
N LYS A 138 -2.68 -13.93 -5.76
CA LYS A 138 -2.79 -15.32 -5.28
C LYS A 138 -2.06 -15.56 -3.97
N ALA A 139 -0.90 -14.94 -3.78
CA ALA A 139 -0.14 -15.04 -2.52
C ALA A 139 -0.89 -14.34 -1.38
N LYS A 140 -1.46 -13.15 -1.62
CA LYS A 140 -2.26 -12.43 -0.61
C LYS A 140 -3.49 -13.23 -0.18
N ILE A 141 -4.22 -13.89 -1.09
CA ILE A 141 -5.34 -14.79 -0.73
C ILE A 141 -4.85 -15.92 0.20
N ARG A 142 -3.72 -16.55 -0.12
CA ARG A 142 -3.16 -17.61 0.72
C ARG A 142 -2.73 -17.10 2.10
N ALA A 143 -2.10 -15.92 2.14
CA ALA A 143 -1.72 -15.26 3.39
C ALA A 143 -2.94 -14.96 4.27
N GLU A 144 -4.03 -14.42 3.69
CA GLU A 144 -5.29 -14.21 4.42
C GLU A 144 -5.84 -15.50 5.00
N ASN A 145 -5.86 -16.59 4.22
CA ASN A 145 -6.35 -17.89 4.69
C ASN A 145 -5.51 -18.44 5.86
N ILE A 146 -4.19 -18.29 5.78
CA ILE A 146 -3.29 -18.66 6.89
C ILE A 146 -3.64 -17.80 8.13
N CYS A 147 -3.67 -16.49 8.01
CA CYS A 147 -3.97 -15.58 9.12
C CYS A 147 -5.34 -15.90 9.74
N ALA A 148 -6.39 -16.03 8.92
CA ALA A 148 -7.75 -16.31 9.37
C ALA A 148 -7.85 -17.65 10.14
N SER A 149 -7.05 -18.67 9.79
CA SER A 149 -7.05 -19.96 10.50
C SER A 149 -6.63 -19.85 11.97
N TYR A 150 -5.86 -18.82 12.33
CA TYR A 150 -5.43 -18.59 13.72
C TYR A 150 -6.53 -17.98 14.60
N ARG A 151 -7.62 -17.46 14.03
CA ARG A 151 -8.81 -17.06 14.77
C ARG A 151 -9.39 -18.24 15.55
N ALA A 152 -9.42 -19.43 14.95
CA ALA A 152 -9.86 -20.66 15.61
C ALA A 152 -8.92 -21.13 16.73
N LYS A 153 -7.67 -20.64 16.75
CA LYS A 153 -6.69 -20.89 17.83
C LYS A 153 -6.76 -19.82 18.94
N GLY A 154 -7.70 -18.88 18.87
CA GLY A 154 -7.91 -17.83 19.88
C GLY A 154 -7.11 -16.54 19.66
N LEU A 155 -6.31 -16.43 18.60
CA LEU A 155 -5.64 -15.18 18.27
C LEU A 155 -6.64 -14.18 17.63
N CYS A 156 -6.66 -12.95 18.15
CA CYS A 156 -7.45 -11.88 17.52
C CYS A 156 -6.72 -11.40 16.26
N VAL A 157 -7.28 -11.75 15.09
CA VAL A 157 -6.68 -11.47 13.78
C VAL A 157 -7.55 -10.53 12.98
N SER A 158 -7.08 -9.30 12.76
CA SER A 158 -7.65 -8.36 11.80
C SER A 158 -6.95 -8.49 10.46
N ILE A 159 -7.71 -8.58 9.38
CA ILE A 159 -7.18 -8.57 8.01
C ILE A 159 -7.67 -7.30 7.34
N LEU A 160 -6.76 -6.42 6.95
CA LEU A 160 -7.10 -5.19 6.25
C LEU A 160 -6.79 -5.34 4.76
N ARG A 161 -7.76 -5.03 3.90
CA ARG A 161 -7.64 -4.98 2.44
C ARG A 161 -7.63 -3.52 1.98
N PRO A 162 -6.49 -2.82 2.09
CA PRO A 162 -6.42 -1.42 1.67
C PRO A 162 -6.51 -1.29 0.15
N LYS A 163 -7.12 -0.20 -0.29
CA LYS A 163 -6.96 0.34 -1.65
C LYS A 163 -5.53 0.83 -1.85
N SER A 164 -5.18 1.19 -3.10
CA SER A 164 -3.89 1.85 -3.36
C SER A 164 -3.76 3.08 -2.48
N PHE A 165 -2.76 3.10 -1.60
CA PHE A 165 -2.61 4.20 -0.65
C PHE A 165 -1.42 5.08 -1.00
N VAL A 166 -1.60 6.37 -0.76
CA VAL A 166 -0.66 7.46 -1.04
C VAL A 166 -0.51 8.34 0.20
N GLY A 167 0.41 9.28 0.16
CA GLY A 167 0.68 10.20 1.26
C GLY A 167 2.18 10.48 1.40
N PRO A 168 2.61 11.23 2.39
CA PRO A 168 4.02 11.54 2.63
C PRO A 168 4.91 10.31 2.58
N GLU A 169 6.06 10.39 1.94
CA GLU A 169 7.03 9.30 1.68
C GLU A 169 6.64 8.33 0.54
N ARG A 170 5.47 8.52 -0.11
CA ARG A 170 5.10 7.70 -1.26
C ARG A 170 5.72 8.24 -2.54
N LEU A 171 6.58 7.44 -3.14
CA LEU A 171 7.20 7.69 -4.44
C LEU A 171 6.72 6.66 -5.48
N GLY A 172 7.59 5.83 -5.99
CA GLY A 172 7.23 4.82 -6.99
C GLY A 172 6.65 5.45 -8.25
N VAL A 173 5.51 4.93 -8.72
CA VAL A 173 4.82 5.44 -9.93
C VAL A 173 4.27 6.86 -9.76
N PHE A 174 3.92 7.26 -8.54
CA PHE A 174 3.41 8.62 -8.31
C PHE A 174 4.47 9.69 -8.51
N ALA A 175 5.74 9.39 -8.22
CA ALA A 175 6.83 10.31 -8.52
C ALA A 175 6.95 10.64 -10.01
N LEU A 176 6.61 9.71 -10.92
CA LEU A 176 6.54 9.99 -12.36
C LEU A 176 5.49 11.03 -12.68
N PHE A 177 4.31 10.88 -12.12
CA PHE A 177 3.20 11.81 -12.31
C PHE A 177 3.53 13.19 -11.74
N TYR A 178 4.08 13.24 -10.53
CA TYR A 178 4.46 14.50 -9.86
C TYR A 178 5.57 15.24 -10.59
N ASP A 179 6.55 14.50 -11.13
CA ASP A 179 7.61 15.09 -11.95
C ASP A 179 7.06 15.68 -13.27
N TRP A 180 6.07 15.05 -13.89
CA TRP A 180 5.39 15.62 -15.06
C TRP A 180 4.63 16.90 -14.71
N ALA A 181 3.90 16.90 -13.60
CA ALA A 181 3.19 18.07 -13.10
C ALA A 181 4.16 19.24 -12.82
N LEU A 182 5.25 18.97 -12.11
CA LEU A 182 6.26 19.96 -11.73
C LEU A 182 6.99 20.53 -12.95
N THR A 183 7.31 19.71 -13.94
CA THR A 183 8.06 20.11 -15.15
C THR A 183 7.16 20.67 -16.25
N GLY A 184 5.87 20.87 -15.99
CA GLY A 184 4.95 21.55 -16.89
C GLY A 184 4.56 20.73 -18.13
N HIS A 185 4.19 19.46 -17.93
CA HIS A 185 3.69 18.58 -18.98
C HIS A 185 2.24 18.16 -18.71
N ASN A 186 1.46 17.98 -19.78
CA ASN A 186 0.17 17.31 -19.66
C ASN A 186 0.40 15.84 -19.28
N PHE A 187 -0.55 15.25 -18.56
CA PHE A 187 -0.40 13.85 -18.14
C PHE A 187 -1.42 12.95 -18.83
N PRO A 188 -0.96 11.97 -19.64
CA PRO A 188 -1.87 11.04 -20.32
C PRO A 188 -2.41 9.99 -19.34
N ILE A 189 -3.71 9.71 -19.44
CA ILE A 189 -4.35 8.58 -18.75
C ILE A 189 -5.04 7.67 -19.77
N LEU A 190 -5.01 6.36 -19.50
CA LEU A 190 -5.69 5.39 -20.36
C LEU A 190 -7.21 5.48 -20.20
N GLY A 191 -7.94 5.30 -21.30
CA GLY A 191 -9.39 5.41 -21.33
C GLY A 191 -9.87 6.85 -21.46
N ASN A 192 -11.12 7.08 -21.11
CA ASN A 192 -11.77 8.38 -21.17
C ASN A 192 -11.65 9.20 -19.86
N GLY A 193 -11.04 8.62 -18.82
CA GLY A 193 -10.84 9.27 -17.53
C GLY A 193 -12.08 9.36 -16.64
N THR A 194 -13.21 8.78 -17.05
CA THR A 194 -14.47 8.81 -16.28
C THR A 194 -14.60 7.67 -15.28
N ASN A 195 -13.69 6.70 -15.35
CA ASN A 195 -13.63 5.62 -14.36
C ASN A 195 -13.29 6.15 -12.96
N ARG A 196 -13.86 5.50 -11.93
CA ARG A 196 -13.64 5.84 -10.53
C ARG A 196 -12.59 4.92 -9.94
N TYR A 197 -11.52 5.50 -9.46
CA TYR A 197 -10.45 4.75 -8.80
C TYR A 197 -10.27 5.28 -7.38
N GLN A 198 -10.72 4.49 -6.39
CA GLN A 198 -10.61 4.86 -5.00
C GLN A 198 -9.17 4.70 -4.51
N PHE A 199 -8.62 5.76 -3.93
CA PHE A 199 -7.36 5.75 -3.20
C PHE A 199 -7.61 5.66 -1.68
N LEU A 200 -6.54 5.80 -0.93
CA LEU A 200 -6.53 5.84 0.52
C LEU A 200 -5.34 6.70 0.96
N ASP A 201 -5.51 7.58 1.92
CA ASP A 201 -4.38 8.24 2.56
C ASP A 201 -3.69 7.28 3.55
N VAL A 202 -2.37 7.34 3.62
CA VAL A 202 -1.59 6.46 4.51
C VAL A 202 -1.92 6.71 5.99
N GLU A 203 -2.28 7.93 6.38
CA GLU A 203 -2.69 8.26 7.74
C GLU A 203 -4.02 7.60 8.09
N ASP A 204 -5.00 7.60 7.17
CA ASP A 204 -6.27 6.89 7.34
C ASP A 204 -6.06 5.38 7.46
N LEU A 205 -5.06 4.82 6.76
CA LEU A 205 -4.69 3.42 6.95
C LEU A 205 -4.07 3.17 8.33
N CYS A 206 -3.20 4.07 8.81
CA CYS A 206 -2.65 3.99 10.17
C CYS A 206 -3.76 4.07 11.23
N ASP A 207 -4.77 4.93 11.01
CA ASP A 207 -5.94 5.04 11.88
C ASP A 207 -6.75 3.72 11.90
N ALA A 208 -7.01 3.12 10.73
CA ALA A 208 -7.69 1.82 10.65
C ALA A 208 -6.91 0.70 11.38
N ILE A 209 -5.58 0.67 11.25
CA ILE A 209 -4.71 -0.27 11.97
C ILE A 209 -4.84 -0.04 13.50
N TYR A 210 -4.82 1.22 13.93
CA TYR A 210 -4.93 1.57 15.33
C TYR A 210 -6.30 1.20 15.93
N LEU A 211 -7.38 1.40 15.19
CA LEU A 211 -8.72 0.97 15.57
C LEU A 211 -8.79 -0.57 15.73
N CYS A 212 -8.16 -1.33 14.86
CA CYS A 212 -8.04 -2.79 15.02
C CYS A 212 -7.21 -3.19 16.25
N ALA A 213 -6.17 -2.42 16.57
CA ALA A 213 -5.29 -2.69 17.71
C ALA A 213 -5.96 -2.37 19.05
N THR A 214 -6.81 -1.34 19.11
CA THR A 214 -7.35 -0.79 20.37
C THR A 214 -8.84 -1.03 20.57
N GLY A 215 -9.60 -1.30 19.50
CA GLY A 215 -11.04 -1.53 19.57
C GLY A 215 -11.44 -2.87 20.22
N PRO A 216 -12.74 -3.12 20.41
CA PRO A 216 -13.24 -4.39 20.96
C PRO A 216 -12.77 -5.61 20.14
N LYS A 217 -12.26 -6.66 20.83
CA LYS A 217 -11.69 -7.86 20.18
C LYS A 217 -12.67 -8.57 19.26
N ASP A 218 -13.90 -8.68 19.68
CA ASP A 218 -14.99 -9.33 18.93
C ASP A 218 -15.32 -8.62 17.62
N LYS A 219 -15.15 -7.27 17.57
CA LYS A 219 -15.36 -6.47 16.38
C LYS A 219 -14.13 -6.42 15.47
N ALA A 220 -12.92 -6.37 16.06
CA ALA A 220 -11.67 -6.27 15.31
C ALA A 220 -11.24 -7.61 14.69
N ASN A 221 -11.70 -8.75 15.21
CA ASN A 221 -11.33 -10.10 14.76
C ASN A 221 -12.02 -10.49 13.44
N ASP A 222 -11.87 -9.68 12.40
CA ASP A 222 -12.56 -9.83 11.12
C ASP A 222 -11.70 -9.30 9.95
N THR A 223 -12.26 -9.30 8.74
CA THR A 223 -11.65 -8.78 7.52
C THR A 223 -12.35 -7.49 7.10
N PHE A 224 -11.58 -6.46 6.69
CA PHE A 224 -12.10 -5.14 6.37
C PHE A 224 -11.49 -4.57 5.09
N ASN A 225 -12.34 -4.03 4.23
CA ASN A 225 -11.93 -3.15 3.15
C ASN A 225 -11.63 -1.75 3.69
N ILE A 226 -10.52 -1.16 3.27
CA ILE A 226 -10.09 0.18 3.71
C ILE A 226 -9.84 1.07 2.49
N GLY A 227 -10.49 2.22 2.44
CA GLY A 227 -10.41 3.18 1.35
C GLY A 227 -10.92 4.55 1.77
N ALA A 228 -10.77 5.56 0.92
CA ALA A 228 -11.33 6.90 1.14
C ALA A 228 -12.87 6.87 1.07
N ALA A 229 -13.53 7.73 1.83
CA ALA A 229 -14.98 7.90 1.73
C ALA A 229 -15.40 8.76 0.53
N ALA A 230 -14.53 9.66 0.07
CA ALA A 230 -14.81 10.61 -1.01
C ALA A 230 -13.79 10.47 -2.15
N TYR A 231 -14.29 10.22 -3.34
CA TYR A 231 -13.51 10.14 -4.58
C TYR A 231 -14.41 10.49 -5.77
N THR A 232 -13.80 10.96 -6.86
CA THR A 232 -14.49 11.33 -8.09
C THR A 232 -14.00 10.49 -9.27
N THR A 233 -14.00 11.01 -10.46
CA THR A 233 -13.40 10.33 -11.62
C THR A 233 -11.88 10.42 -11.57
N MET A 234 -11.20 9.47 -12.19
CA MET A 234 -9.74 9.46 -12.24
C MET A 234 -9.18 10.77 -12.83
N ALA A 235 -9.81 11.30 -13.90
CA ALA A 235 -9.39 12.55 -14.50
C ALA A 235 -9.52 13.72 -13.52
N GLU A 236 -10.64 13.84 -12.80
CA GLU A 236 -10.86 14.92 -11.82
C GLU A 236 -9.94 14.82 -10.59
N ASP A 237 -9.71 13.60 -10.10
CA ASP A 237 -8.85 13.40 -8.93
C ASP A 237 -7.37 13.69 -9.25
N TYR A 238 -6.90 13.33 -10.45
CA TYR A 238 -5.52 13.63 -10.86
C TYR A 238 -5.34 15.10 -11.28
N GLN A 239 -6.38 15.76 -11.85
CA GLN A 239 -6.30 17.14 -12.31
C GLN A 239 -5.90 18.10 -11.19
N VAL A 240 -6.33 17.85 -9.94
CA VAL A 240 -6.00 18.75 -8.82
C VAL A 240 -4.49 18.88 -8.57
N VAL A 241 -3.70 17.86 -8.90
CA VAL A 241 -2.23 17.91 -8.79
C VAL A 241 -1.63 18.82 -9.87
N LEU A 242 -2.13 18.74 -11.11
CA LEU A 242 -1.71 19.63 -12.19
C LEU A 242 -2.12 21.09 -11.92
N ASP A 243 -3.31 21.29 -11.36
CA ASP A 243 -3.78 22.61 -10.92
C ASP A 243 -2.89 23.17 -9.79
N ARG A 244 -2.54 22.33 -8.81
CA ARG A 244 -1.62 22.68 -7.70
C ARG A 244 -0.23 23.05 -8.20
N ALA A 245 0.27 22.38 -9.24
CA ALA A 245 1.55 22.68 -9.87
C ALA A 245 1.55 24.06 -10.57
N GLY A 246 0.39 24.62 -10.92
CA GLY A 246 0.26 25.97 -11.43
C GLY A 246 0.77 26.19 -12.86
N GLN A 247 1.07 25.12 -13.60
CA GLN A 247 1.64 25.19 -14.96
C GLN A 247 0.58 25.24 -16.08
N GLY A 248 -0.73 25.30 -15.72
CA GLY A 248 -1.84 25.34 -16.68
C GLY A 248 -2.01 24.05 -17.50
N LYS A 249 -1.48 22.92 -17.00
CA LYS A 249 -1.50 21.63 -17.70
C LYS A 249 -2.74 20.82 -17.33
N ARG A 250 -3.05 19.81 -18.19
CA ARG A 250 -4.27 19.04 -18.08
C ARG A 250 -4.02 17.54 -18.14
N ILE A 251 -4.93 16.80 -17.55
CA ILE A 251 -5.06 15.35 -17.78
C ILE A 251 -5.57 15.16 -19.22
N VAL A 252 -4.90 14.30 -19.98
CA VAL A 252 -5.22 13.99 -21.37
C VAL A 252 -5.73 12.55 -21.48
N PRO A 253 -7.04 12.32 -21.64
CA PRO A 253 -7.59 11.00 -21.85
C PRO A 253 -7.12 10.39 -23.17
N LEU A 254 -6.72 9.12 -23.15
CA LEU A 254 -6.32 8.33 -24.32
C LEU A 254 -7.34 7.21 -24.55
N PRO A 255 -8.40 7.46 -25.34
CA PRO A 255 -9.52 6.52 -25.47
C PRO A 255 -9.16 5.24 -26.25
N ILE A 256 -8.03 5.25 -26.99
CA ILE A 256 -7.58 4.10 -27.78
C ILE A 256 -6.75 3.18 -26.89
N VAL A 257 -7.42 2.46 -25.98
CA VAL A 257 -6.75 1.65 -24.93
C VAL A 257 -6.01 0.44 -25.49
N ALA A 258 -6.65 -0.36 -26.36
CA ALA A 258 -6.10 -1.67 -26.77
C ALA A 258 -4.72 -1.58 -27.48
N PRO A 259 -4.46 -0.70 -28.45
CA PRO A 259 -3.14 -0.56 -29.05
C PRO A 259 -2.08 -0.09 -28.03
N ILE A 260 -2.44 0.84 -27.14
CA ILE A 260 -1.52 1.36 -26.13
C ILE A 260 -1.13 0.24 -25.15
N VAL A 261 -2.09 -0.55 -24.68
CA VAL A 261 -1.83 -1.71 -23.81
C VAL A 261 -0.95 -2.73 -24.51
N MET A 262 -1.13 -2.96 -25.83
CA MET A 262 -0.24 -3.85 -26.58
C MET A 262 1.20 -3.33 -26.60
N VAL A 263 1.41 -2.06 -26.83
CA VAL A 263 2.73 -1.42 -26.77
C VAL A 263 3.33 -1.54 -25.37
N LEU A 264 2.56 -1.27 -24.32
CA LEU A 264 3.03 -1.38 -22.94
C LEU A 264 3.43 -2.82 -22.57
N ARG A 265 2.71 -3.84 -23.07
CA ARG A 265 3.07 -5.25 -22.89
C ARG A 265 4.41 -5.59 -23.54
N VAL A 266 4.67 -5.07 -24.75
CA VAL A 266 5.96 -5.26 -25.42
C VAL A 266 7.07 -4.57 -24.63
N LEU A 267 6.85 -3.33 -24.19
CA LEU A 267 7.83 -2.59 -23.40
C LEU A 267 8.11 -3.25 -22.05
N GLU A 268 7.10 -3.83 -21.40
CA GLU A 268 7.28 -4.62 -20.17
C GLU A 268 8.12 -5.88 -20.44
N ALA A 269 7.80 -6.64 -21.48
CA ALA A 269 8.55 -7.84 -21.86
C ALA A 269 10.03 -7.53 -22.17
N LEU A 270 10.31 -6.36 -22.74
CA LEU A 270 11.67 -5.86 -23.00
C LEU A 270 12.32 -5.17 -21.79
N ARG A 271 11.62 -5.05 -20.65
CA ARG A 271 12.06 -4.34 -19.45
C ARG A 271 12.38 -2.84 -19.67
N LEU A 272 11.71 -2.23 -20.64
CA LEU A 272 11.88 -0.82 -21.01
C LEU A 272 10.85 0.11 -20.34
N SER A 273 9.78 -0.44 -19.73
CA SER A 273 8.74 0.32 -19.01
C SER A 273 8.70 -0.10 -17.55
N PRO A 274 8.53 0.84 -16.61
CA PRO A 274 8.30 0.53 -15.20
C PRO A 274 6.85 0.10 -14.92
N LEU A 275 5.92 0.29 -15.87
CA LEU A 275 4.53 -0.10 -15.70
C LEU A 275 4.38 -1.61 -15.94
N TYR A 276 3.75 -2.28 -14.98
CA TYR A 276 3.50 -3.73 -15.05
C TYR A 276 2.03 -4.02 -15.37
N LYS A 277 1.77 -5.23 -15.82
CA LYS A 277 0.52 -5.71 -16.41
C LYS A 277 -0.73 -5.26 -15.65
N TRP A 278 -0.75 -5.43 -14.33
CA TRP A 278 -1.93 -5.07 -13.54
C TRP A 278 -2.26 -3.57 -13.62
N VAL A 279 -1.26 -2.69 -13.64
CA VAL A 279 -1.47 -1.24 -13.72
C VAL A 279 -2.17 -0.87 -15.03
N TYR A 280 -1.58 -1.23 -16.18
CA TYR A 280 -2.14 -0.79 -17.48
C TYR A 280 -3.37 -1.59 -17.94
N GLU A 281 -3.68 -2.75 -17.35
CA GLU A 281 -4.90 -3.52 -17.63
C GLU A 281 -6.10 -3.09 -16.76
N THR A 282 -5.87 -2.30 -15.71
CA THR A 282 -6.92 -1.86 -14.80
C THR A 282 -7.09 -0.35 -14.71
N MET A 283 -6.17 0.43 -15.29
CA MET A 283 -6.21 1.90 -15.19
C MET A 283 -7.46 2.56 -15.80
N ASP A 284 -8.06 1.92 -16.80
CA ASP A 284 -9.27 2.42 -17.48
C ASP A 284 -10.57 1.88 -16.86
N LYS A 285 -10.49 1.10 -15.77
CA LYS A 285 -11.63 0.45 -15.15
C LYS A 285 -11.97 1.06 -13.80
N ASP A 286 -13.23 0.96 -13.42
CA ASP A 286 -13.67 1.24 -12.06
C ASP A 286 -12.93 0.33 -11.07
N SER A 287 -12.53 0.90 -9.92
CA SER A 287 -11.87 0.16 -8.86
C SER A 287 -12.13 0.80 -7.51
N PHE A 288 -13.21 0.38 -6.84
CA PHE A 288 -13.57 0.87 -5.51
C PHE A 288 -14.28 -0.21 -4.68
N VAL A 289 -14.19 -0.04 -3.37
CA VAL A 289 -14.74 -0.96 -2.38
C VAL A 289 -15.70 -0.24 -1.45
N SER A 290 -16.64 -0.97 -0.85
CA SER A 290 -17.39 -0.48 0.32
C SER A 290 -16.49 -0.51 1.55
N ILE A 291 -16.55 0.54 2.35
CA ILE A 291 -15.90 0.65 3.66
C ILE A 291 -16.91 0.59 4.81
N GLU A 292 -18.18 0.32 4.53
CA GLU A 292 -19.28 0.35 5.49
C GLU A 292 -19.07 -0.62 6.67
N LYS A 293 -18.46 -1.78 6.40
CA LYS A 293 -18.14 -2.75 7.46
C LYS A 293 -17.13 -2.18 8.46
N ALA A 294 -16.07 -1.56 7.96
CA ALA A 294 -15.07 -0.91 8.80
C ALA A 294 -15.68 0.28 9.58
N GLN A 295 -16.52 1.09 8.94
CA GLN A 295 -17.22 2.19 9.59
C GLN A 295 -18.12 1.68 10.73
N ARG A 296 -18.93 0.67 10.48
CA ARG A 296 -19.88 0.13 11.43
C ARG A 296 -19.23 -0.62 12.61
N LEU A 297 -18.21 -1.43 12.36
CA LEU A 297 -17.62 -2.30 13.38
C LEU A 297 -16.44 -1.65 14.10
N LEU A 298 -15.59 -0.91 13.38
CA LEU A 298 -14.39 -0.29 13.94
C LEU A 298 -14.60 1.21 14.28
N GLY A 299 -15.66 1.83 13.76
CA GLY A 299 -15.81 3.29 13.82
C GLY A 299 -14.87 4.04 12.87
N TYR A 300 -14.39 3.37 11.81
CA TYR A 300 -13.48 3.94 10.82
C TYR A 300 -14.10 5.15 10.12
N GLN A 301 -13.42 6.29 10.16
CA GLN A 301 -13.86 7.54 9.53
C GLN A 301 -12.66 8.16 8.79
N PRO A 302 -12.44 7.82 7.51
CA PRO A 302 -11.33 8.39 6.75
C PRO A 302 -11.47 9.91 6.64
N LYS A 303 -10.38 10.61 6.90
CA LYS A 303 -10.30 12.08 6.94
C LYS A 303 -10.07 12.69 5.57
N TYR A 304 -9.41 11.95 4.69
CA TYR A 304 -8.91 12.46 3.41
C TYR A 304 -9.69 11.87 2.25
N SER A 305 -10.10 12.75 1.32
CA SER A 305 -10.56 12.33 0.01
C SER A 305 -9.38 11.87 -0.88
N ASN A 306 -9.68 11.28 -2.05
CA ASN A 306 -8.65 11.01 -3.05
C ASN A 306 -7.82 12.26 -3.39
N LYS A 307 -8.49 13.40 -3.57
CA LYS A 307 -7.85 14.68 -3.91
C LYS A 307 -6.90 15.13 -2.82
N ASP A 308 -7.35 15.06 -1.56
CA ASP A 308 -6.52 15.44 -0.41
C ASP A 308 -5.28 14.54 -0.30
N ALA A 309 -5.45 13.23 -0.43
CA ALA A 309 -4.35 12.27 -0.35
C ALA A 309 -3.30 12.50 -1.45
N LEU A 310 -3.73 12.77 -2.69
CA LEU A 310 -2.85 13.07 -3.81
C LEU A 310 -2.11 14.40 -3.60
N LEU A 311 -2.81 15.45 -3.14
CA LEU A 311 -2.21 16.76 -2.87
C LEU A 311 -1.21 16.70 -1.71
N ARG A 312 -1.53 16.03 -0.61
CA ARG A 312 -0.61 15.83 0.53
C ARG A 312 0.67 15.14 0.09
N ASN A 313 0.56 14.13 -0.74
CA ASN A 313 1.73 13.43 -1.27
C ASN A 313 2.54 14.31 -2.25
N TYR A 314 1.86 15.07 -3.11
CA TYR A 314 2.51 16.01 -4.02
C TYR A 314 3.26 17.12 -3.28
N ASP A 315 2.63 17.74 -2.28
CA ASP A 315 3.24 18.79 -1.47
C ASP A 315 4.47 18.24 -0.71
N TRP A 316 4.38 17.00 -0.18
CA TRP A 316 5.55 16.33 0.42
C TRP A 316 6.65 16.06 -0.62
N TYR A 317 6.28 15.59 -1.82
CA TYR A 317 7.23 15.34 -2.91
C TYR A 317 8.05 16.58 -3.25
N ILE A 318 7.37 17.73 -3.41
CA ILE A 318 8.05 19.00 -3.72
C ILE A 318 8.99 19.41 -2.58
N ALA A 319 8.54 19.30 -1.33
CA ALA A 319 9.32 19.72 -0.17
C ALA A 319 10.61 18.89 0.05
N HIS A 320 10.70 17.70 -0.58
CA HIS A 320 11.79 16.74 -0.32
C HIS A 320 12.54 16.32 -1.61
N LEU A 321 12.43 17.09 -2.70
CA LEU A 321 13.07 16.79 -4.00
C LEU A 321 14.55 16.45 -3.89
N ASP A 322 15.29 17.19 -3.06
CA ASP A 322 16.73 17.03 -2.90
C ASP A 322 17.13 15.67 -2.30
N GLN A 323 16.24 15.03 -1.54
CA GLN A 323 16.53 13.76 -0.86
C GLN A 323 16.59 12.57 -1.81
N PHE A 324 15.95 12.65 -2.97
CA PHE A 324 15.84 11.51 -3.91
C PHE A 324 16.22 11.85 -5.35
N ALA A 325 16.83 13.02 -5.61
CA ALA A 325 17.25 13.44 -6.94
C ALA A 325 18.13 12.40 -7.68
N ASN A 326 18.90 11.60 -6.93
CA ASN A 326 19.77 10.55 -7.46
C ASN A 326 19.30 9.14 -7.11
N ALA A 327 18.12 8.98 -6.47
CA ALA A 327 17.60 7.69 -6.08
C ALA A 327 16.69 7.10 -7.18
N SER A 328 16.82 5.81 -7.46
CA SER A 328 15.88 5.10 -8.32
C SER A 328 15.82 3.63 -7.95
N GLY A 329 14.64 3.01 -8.03
CA GLY A 329 14.46 1.61 -7.66
C GLY A 329 13.07 1.09 -8.02
N VAL A 330 12.66 0.02 -7.36
CA VAL A 330 11.35 -0.64 -7.54
C VAL A 330 10.47 -0.56 -6.29
N SER A 331 10.98 0.00 -5.19
CA SER A 331 10.22 0.15 -3.95
C SER A 331 9.29 1.36 -4.01
N HIS A 332 8.38 1.44 -3.03
CA HIS A 332 7.46 2.57 -2.90
C HIS A 332 8.13 3.84 -2.35
N ARG A 333 9.36 3.74 -1.82
CA ARG A 333 10.12 4.84 -1.22
C ARG A 333 11.11 5.51 -2.17
N VAL A 334 11.28 5.02 -3.38
CA VAL A 334 12.18 5.61 -4.38
C VAL A 334 11.42 5.87 -5.68
N PRO A 335 11.79 6.93 -6.44
CA PRO A 335 11.23 7.16 -7.76
C PRO A 335 11.51 5.97 -8.68
N TRP A 336 10.53 5.60 -9.50
CA TRP A 336 10.77 4.62 -10.55
C TRP A 336 11.45 5.28 -11.74
N LYS A 337 12.35 4.55 -12.40
CA LYS A 337 12.99 5.03 -13.64
C LYS A 337 11.92 5.28 -14.70
N GLN A 338 11.94 6.45 -15.31
CA GLN A 338 10.94 6.80 -16.34
C GLN A 338 11.06 5.92 -17.60
N GLY A 339 12.27 5.43 -17.91
CA GLY A 339 12.51 4.62 -19.09
C GLY A 339 12.03 5.33 -20.36
N VAL A 340 11.38 4.58 -21.26
CA VAL A 340 10.81 5.11 -22.51
C VAL A 340 9.65 6.10 -22.25
N LEU A 341 9.00 6.02 -21.07
CA LEU A 341 7.93 6.96 -20.71
C LEU A 341 8.44 8.41 -20.60
N GLY A 342 9.74 8.60 -20.29
CA GLY A 342 10.37 9.93 -20.32
C GLY A 342 10.33 10.58 -21.71
N ALA A 343 10.39 9.80 -22.78
CA ALA A 343 10.27 10.31 -24.13
C ALA A 343 8.83 10.80 -24.46
N ALA A 344 7.81 10.26 -23.80
CA ALA A 344 6.43 10.70 -23.97
C ALA A 344 6.22 12.17 -23.52
N LYS A 345 7.06 12.69 -22.60
CA LYS A 345 7.05 14.11 -22.24
C LYS A 345 7.23 15.06 -23.43
N LEU A 346 7.91 14.61 -24.49
CA LEU A 346 8.11 15.43 -25.70
C LEU A 346 6.81 15.64 -26.50
N VAL A 347 5.77 14.83 -26.23
CA VAL A 347 4.49 14.83 -26.96
C VAL A 347 3.40 15.50 -26.14
N PHE A 348 3.46 15.43 -24.82
CA PHE A 348 2.44 15.95 -23.90
C PHE A 348 2.96 17.17 -23.11
#